data_8aa36e393e4f9b2944a8b61a7752d41d
#
_entry.id   8aa36e393e4f9b2944a8b61a7752d41d
#
_cell.length_a   1.000
_cell.length_b   1.000
_cell.length_c   1.000
_cell.angle_alpha   90.00
_cell.angle_beta   90.00
_cell.angle_gamma   90.00
#
_symmetry.space_group_name_H-M   'P 1'
#
loop_
_entity.id
_entity.type
_entity.pdbx_description
1 polymer ?
#
loop_
_entity_poly.entity_id
_entity_poly.type
_entity_poly.pdbx_seq_one_letter_code
_entity_poly.pdbx_strand_id
1 'polypeptide(L)'
;MSKIRVALIGTGMICNSAHFPALKALEKEGLLEVVAVADIREEAARETAIRHGVPNWYVDPQKMLDEIKPDFVAVCTPNVYHKEWTIKALRAGAHVACEKPMALTVEDCTEMIEVQKETGKKKETAKTVNKNGKKELLKDLL
;
A
#
# COMPACT_ATOMS: atom_id res chain seq x y z
N MET A 1 -5.57 -8.32 -20.09
CA MET A 1 -4.54 -8.09 -19.05
C MET A 1 -5.14 -8.27 -17.67
N SER A 2 -4.41 -8.91 -16.80
CA SER A 2 -4.84 -9.03 -15.40
C SER A 2 -4.79 -7.66 -14.71
N LYS A 3 -5.73 -7.43 -13.82
CA LYS A 3 -5.75 -6.23 -13.01
C LYS A 3 -4.61 -6.25 -11.99
N ILE A 4 -4.08 -5.08 -11.66
CA ILE A 4 -3.11 -4.93 -10.57
C ILE A 4 -3.84 -5.19 -9.26
N ARG A 5 -3.32 -6.10 -8.45
CA ARG A 5 -3.88 -6.44 -7.14
C ARG A 5 -3.26 -5.56 -6.08
N VAL A 6 -4.08 -4.75 -5.43
CA VAL A 6 -3.66 -3.72 -4.47
C VAL A 6 -4.07 -4.11 -3.05
N ALA A 7 -3.16 -3.95 -2.11
CA ALA A 7 -3.44 -4.07 -0.68
C ALA A 7 -2.99 -2.80 0.05
N LEU A 8 -3.62 -2.52 1.20
CA LEU A 8 -3.27 -1.38 2.03
C LEU A 8 -2.91 -1.86 3.44
N ILE A 9 -1.86 -1.28 4.00
CA ILE A 9 -1.45 -1.50 5.39
C ILE A 9 -1.68 -0.21 6.17
N GLY A 10 -2.53 -0.27 7.18
CA GLY A 10 -3.02 0.89 7.92
C GLY A 10 -4.33 1.41 7.35
N THR A 11 -5.38 1.42 8.16
CA THR A 11 -6.74 1.78 7.74
C THR A 11 -7.28 3.00 8.50
N GLY A 12 -6.38 3.95 8.82
CA GLY A 12 -6.74 5.19 9.48
C GLY A 12 -7.31 6.24 8.52
N MET A 13 -7.24 7.48 8.97
CA MET A 13 -7.82 8.61 8.23
C MET A 13 -7.25 8.76 6.82
N ILE A 14 -5.93 8.74 6.67
CA ILE A 14 -5.29 8.97 5.36
C ILE A 14 -5.64 7.87 4.35
N CYS A 15 -5.75 6.64 4.81
CA CYS A 15 -6.18 5.51 4.00
C CYS A 15 -7.59 5.74 3.47
N ASN A 16 -8.52 6.04 4.36
CA ASN A 16 -9.94 6.20 4.02
C ASN A 16 -10.26 7.49 3.25
N SER A 17 -9.59 8.59 3.57
CA SER A 17 -9.91 9.90 2.97
C SER A 17 -9.14 10.22 1.69
N ALA A 18 -7.93 9.70 1.54
CA ALA A 18 -7.07 10.01 0.39
C ALA A 18 -6.83 8.81 -0.53
N HIS A 19 -6.44 7.66 0.02
CA HIS A 19 -6.08 6.52 -0.80
C HIS A 19 -7.28 5.83 -1.44
N PHE A 20 -8.32 5.52 -0.67
CA PHE A 20 -9.48 4.81 -1.20
C PHE A 20 -10.22 5.55 -2.30
N PRO A 21 -10.51 6.86 -2.19
CA PRO A 21 -11.17 7.56 -3.29
C PRO A 21 -10.41 7.44 -4.61
N ALA A 22 -9.09 7.58 -4.57
CA ALA A 22 -8.24 7.45 -5.76
C ALA A 22 -8.21 6.02 -6.30
N LEU A 23 -8.05 5.03 -5.42
CA LEU A 23 -8.01 3.61 -5.80
C LEU A 23 -9.35 3.13 -6.36
N LYS A 24 -10.46 3.52 -5.74
CA LYS A 24 -11.79 3.14 -6.21
C LYS A 24 -12.11 3.75 -7.58
N ALA A 25 -11.62 4.95 -7.86
CA ALA A 25 -11.76 5.55 -9.17
C ALA A 25 -11.00 4.75 -10.24
N LEU A 26 -9.78 4.30 -9.92
CA LEU A 26 -8.98 3.47 -10.83
C LEU A 26 -9.56 2.05 -10.98
N GLU A 27 -10.16 1.52 -9.92
CA GLU A 27 -10.87 0.24 -9.96
C GLU A 27 -12.06 0.30 -10.93
N LYS A 28 -12.82 1.40 -10.92
CA LYS A 28 -13.90 1.63 -11.88
C LYS A 28 -13.40 1.70 -13.32
N GLU A 29 -12.19 2.19 -13.55
CA GLU A 29 -11.55 2.20 -14.86
C GLU A 29 -11.03 0.81 -15.29
N GLY A 30 -11.11 -0.20 -14.42
CA GLY A 30 -10.66 -1.56 -14.69
C GLY A 30 -9.16 -1.78 -14.63
N LEU A 31 -8.40 -0.82 -14.07
CA LEU A 31 -6.94 -0.87 -14.03
C LEU A 31 -6.40 -1.71 -12.85
N LEU A 32 -7.15 -1.75 -11.77
CA LEU A 32 -6.73 -2.47 -10.55
C LEU A 32 -7.95 -3.01 -9.80
N GLU A 33 -7.67 -3.83 -8.80
CA GLU A 33 -8.64 -4.22 -7.78
C GLU A 33 -8.01 -4.12 -6.40
N VAL A 34 -8.75 -3.60 -5.44
CA VAL A 34 -8.31 -3.57 -4.03
C VAL A 34 -8.73 -4.88 -3.39
N VAL A 35 -7.76 -5.75 -3.11
CA VAL A 35 -8.02 -7.13 -2.69
C VAL A 35 -7.96 -7.35 -1.19
N ALA A 36 -7.24 -6.52 -0.44
CA ALA A 36 -7.07 -6.68 0.99
C ALA A 36 -6.68 -5.38 1.70
N VAL A 37 -7.02 -5.31 2.97
CA VAL A 37 -6.55 -4.29 3.91
C VAL A 37 -6.05 -4.95 5.19
N ALA A 38 -5.14 -4.30 5.91
CA ALA A 38 -4.67 -4.76 7.21
C ALA A 38 -4.54 -3.60 8.19
N ASP A 39 -4.93 -3.83 9.42
CA ASP A 39 -4.72 -2.91 10.55
C ASP A 39 -4.68 -3.72 11.84
N ILE A 40 -3.74 -3.40 12.73
CA ILE A 40 -3.66 -4.07 14.04
C ILE A 40 -4.92 -3.87 14.88
N ARG A 41 -5.69 -2.82 14.58
CA ARG A 41 -7.01 -2.60 15.18
C ARG A 41 -8.04 -3.35 14.34
N GLU A 42 -8.51 -4.48 14.84
CA GLU A 42 -9.43 -5.36 14.13
C GLU A 42 -10.67 -4.65 13.58
N GLU A 43 -11.32 -3.82 14.41
CA GLU A 43 -12.50 -3.06 13.97
C GLU A 43 -12.19 -2.12 12.81
N ALA A 44 -11.04 -1.43 12.86
CA ALA A 44 -10.65 -0.51 11.79
C ALA A 44 -10.44 -1.26 10.47
N ALA A 45 -9.79 -2.42 10.50
CA ALA A 45 -9.60 -3.25 9.31
C ALA A 45 -10.93 -3.73 8.74
N ARG A 46 -11.77 -4.29 9.58
CA ARG A 46 -13.09 -4.82 9.20
C ARG A 46 -14.01 -3.74 8.65
N GLU A 47 -14.15 -2.62 9.35
CA GLU A 47 -15.02 -1.52 8.93
C GLU A 47 -14.56 -0.90 7.61
N THR A 48 -13.25 -0.75 7.42
CA THR A 48 -12.70 -0.25 6.16
C THR A 48 -13.01 -1.20 5.01
N ALA A 49 -12.84 -2.51 5.21
CA ALA A 49 -13.16 -3.51 4.21
C ALA A 49 -14.64 -3.47 3.83
N ILE A 50 -15.53 -3.40 4.81
CA ILE A 50 -16.98 -3.34 4.58
C ILE A 50 -17.34 -2.04 3.84
N ARG A 51 -16.82 -0.90 4.30
CA ARG A 51 -17.14 0.42 3.73
C ARG A 51 -16.76 0.51 2.25
N HIS A 52 -15.64 -0.05 1.88
CA HIS A 52 -15.08 0.07 0.53
C HIS A 52 -15.27 -1.20 -0.33
N GLY A 53 -15.96 -2.20 0.18
CA GLY A 53 -16.21 -3.44 -0.57
C GLY A 53 -14.94 -4.26 -0.84
N VAL A 54 -14.00 -4.25 0.10
CA VAL A 54 -12.76 -5.02 -0.02
C VAL A 54 -13.00 -6.45 0.48
N PRO A 55 -12.65 -7.49 -0.30
CA PRO A 55 -13.03 -8.87 0.04
C PRO A 55 -12.28 -9.47 1.22
N ASN A 56 -11.09 -8.99 1.55
CA ASN A 56 -10.26 -9.56 2.62
C ASN A 56 -9.77 -8.48 3.57
N TRP A 57 -9.76 -8.79 4.87
CA TRP A 57 -9.16 -7.93 5.88
C TRP A 57 -8.32 -8.77 6.86
N TYR A 58 -7.27 -8.16 7.39
CA TYR A 58 -6.29 -8.82 8.26
C TYR A 58 -5.94 -7.93 9.45
N VAL A 59 -5.64 -8.56 10.57
CA VAL A 59 -5.04 -7.89 11.74
C VAL A 59 -3.53 -7.90 11.63
N ASP A 60 -2.96 -8.98 11.09
CA ASP A 60 -1.52 -9.12 10.86
C ASP A 60 -1.17 -8.81 9.40
N PRO A 61 -0.47 -7.68 9.15
CA PRO A 61 -0.09 -7.31 7.78
C PRO A 61 0.86 -8.33 7.12
N GLN A 62 1.71 -9.00 7.90
CA GLN A 62 2.61 -10.02 7.33
C GLN A 62 1.82 -11.21 6.78
N LYS A 63 0.81 -11.64 7.52
CA LYS A 63 -0.08 -12.70 7.06
C LYS A 63 -0.80 -12.31 5.76
N MET A 64 -1.24 -11.06 5.68
CA MET A 64 -1.82 -10.52 4.45
C MET A 64 -0.85 -10.60 3.28
N LEU A 65 0.39 -10.17 3.48
CA LEU A 65 1.41 -10.22 2.42
C LEU A 65 1.68 -11.66 1.96
N ASP A 66 1.75 -12.59 2.90
CA ASP A 66 2.04 -14.00 2.61
C ASP A 66 0.90 -14.71 1.88
N GLU A 67 -0.34 -14.45 2.26
CA GLU A 67 -1.52 -15.11 1.68
C GLU A 67 -2.02 -14.44 0.41
N ILE A 68 -2.05 -13.12 0.39
CA ILE A 68 -2.61 -12.33 -0.73
C ILE A 68 -1.60 -12.17 -1.86
N LYS A 69 -0.33 -11.99 -1.53
CA LYS A 69 0.75 -11.72 -2.50
C LYS A 69 0.37 -10.58 -3.45
N PRO A 70 0.14 -9.38 -2.93
CA PRO A 70 -0.30 -8.26 -3.76
C PRO A 70 0.79 -7.80 -4.72
N ASP A 71 0.39 -7.20 -5.83
CA ASP A 71 1.32 -6.57 -6.78
C ASP A 71 1.77 -5.20 -6.31
N PHE A 72 0.92 -4.53 -5.56
CA PHE A 72 1.13 -3.18 -5.08
C PHE A 72 0.60 -3.02 -3.65
N VAL A 73 1.37 -2.36 -2.80
CA VAL A 73 0.98 -2.07 -1.40
C VAL A 73 1.06 -0.58 -1.12
N ALA A 74 0.00 -0.01 -0.57
CA ALA A 74 0.01 1.33 -0.01
C ALA A 74 0.25 1.23 1.50
N VAL A 75 1.34 1.82 1.98
CA VAL A 75 1.69 1.85 3.41
C VAL A 75 1.18 3.15 4.00
N CYS A 76 0.14 3.05 4.82
CA CYS A 76 -0.60 4.16 5.44
C CYS A 76 -0.54 4.11 6.97
N THR A 77 0.45 3.43 7.53
CA THR A 77 0.66 3.28 8.97
C THR A 77 1.15 4.58 9.61
N PRO A 78 1.17 4.68 10.95
CA PRO A 78 1.92 5.73 11.63
C PRO A 78 3.38 5.75 11.17
N ASN A 79 4.01 6.94 11.23
CA ASN A 79 5.34 7.18 10.65
C ASN A 79 6.42 6.20 11.10
N VAL A 80 6.40 5.81 12.38
CA VAL A 80 7.40 4.90 12.97
C VAL A 80 7.42 3.51 12.32
N TYR A 81 6.35 3.12 11.64
CA TYR A 81 6.21 1.82 10.99
C TYR A 81 6.43 1.86 9.48
N HIS A 82 6.68 3.01 8.88
CA HIS A 82 6.86 3.15 7.43
C HIS A 82 8.00 2.29 6.90
N LYS A 83 9.15 2.34 7.55
CA LYS A 83 10.32 1.53 7.19
C LYS A 83 10.00 0.04 7.20
N GLU A 84 9.48 -0.45 8.33
CA GLU A 84 9.20 -1.86 8.52
C GLU A 84 8.29 -2.43 7.42
N TRP A 85 7.14 -1.81 7.22
CA TRP A 85 6.16 -2.34 6.29
C TRP A 85 6.53 -2.09 4.83
N THR A 86 7.24 -1.01 4.53
CA THR A 86 7.77 -0.79 3.19
C THR A 86 8.77 -1.90 2.82
N ILE A 87 9.71 -2.20 3.70
CA ILE A 87 10.70 -3.25 3.46
C ILE A 87 10.04 -4.62 3.33
N LYS A 88 9.14 -4.96 4.23
CA LYS A 88 8.43 -6.25 4.18
C LYS A 88 7.59 -6.40 2.92
N ALA A 89 6.91 -5.34 2.49
CA ALA A 89 6.12 -5.38 1.26
C ALA A 89 7.01 -5.52 0.01
N LEU A 90 8.11 -4.79 -0.07
CA LEU A 90 9.08 -4.93 -1.15
C LEU A 90 9.63 -6.36 -1.24
N ARG A 91 10.01 -6.93 -0.10
CA ARG A 91 10.52 -8.32 -0.03
C ARG A 91 9.46 -9.38 -0.35
N ALA A 92 8.20 -9.06 -0.12
CA ALA A 92 7.08 -9.91 -0.52
C ALA A 92 6.78 -9.85 -2.02
N GLY A 93 7.51 -9.02 -2.77
CA GLY A 93 7.37 -8.90 -4.23
C GLY A 93 6.44 -7.80 -4.69
N ALA A 94 6.00 -6.92 -3.80
CA ALA A 94 5.11 -5.81 -4.15
C ALA A 94 5.87 -4.53 -4.48
N HIS A 95 5.33 -3.73 -5.37
CA HIS A 95 5.67 -2.32 -5.48
C HIS A 95 5.00 -1.55 -4.34
N VAL A 96 5.60 -0.48 -3.85
CA VAL A 96 5.12 0.21 -2.64
C VAL A 96 4.94 1.70 -2.86
N ALA A 97 3.80 2.22 -2.43
CA ALA A 97 3.61 3.64 -2.15
C ALA A 97 3.57 3.82 -0.63
N CYS A 98 4.53 4.54 -0.09
CA CYS A 98 4.61 4.84 1.33
C CYS A 98 4.19 6.29 1.57
N GLU A 99 3.36 6.53 2.62
CA GLU A 99 3.03 7.88 3.03
C GLU A 99 4.26 8.64 3.53
N LYS A 100 4.23 9.95 3.42
CA LYS A 100 5.28 10.82 3.95
C LYS A 100 5.12 10.99 5.48
N PRO A 101 6.21 11.20 6.21
CA PRO A 101 7.60 11.13 5.77
C PRO A 101 8.01 9.70 5.44
N MET A 102 8.98 9.54 4.54
CA MET A 102 9.46 8.23 4.11
C MET A 102 9.92 7.37 5.30
N ALA A 103 10.70 7.96 6.18
CA ALA A 103 11.16 7.35 7.43
C ALA A 103 11.55 8.43 8.42
N LEU A 104 11.90 8.04 9.65
CA LEU A 104 12.27 8.97 10.72
C LEU A 104 13.72 9.43 10.64
N THR A 105 14.60 8.64 10.02
CA THR A 105 16.03 8.94 9.92
C THR A 105 16.54 8.76 8.49
N VAL A 106 17.68 9.37 8.18
CA VAL A 106 18.37 9.22 6.89
C VAL A 106 18.83 7.76 6.71
N GLU A 107 19.31 7.14 7.79
CA GLU A 107 19.76 5.75 7.78
C GLU A 107 18.61 4.80 7.40
N ASP A 108 17.42 5.02 7.93
CA ASP A 108 16.23 4.24 7.61
C ASP A 108 15.82 4.44 6.15
N CYS A 109 15.87 5.66 5.64
CA CYS A 109 15.62 5.94 4.23
C CYS A 109 16.61 5.22 3.32
N THR A 110 17.88 5.21 3.68
CA THR A 110 18.94 4.52 2.94
C THR A 110 18.68 3.02 2.88
N GLU A 111 18.32 2.41 4.02
CA GLU A 111 17.97 0.98 4.08
C GLU A 111 16.78 0.65 3.16
N MET A 112 15.74 1.47 3.18
CA MET A 112 14.58 1.29 2.29
C MET A 112 14.97 1.35 0.81
N ILE A 113 15.85 2.28 0.44
CA ILE A 113 16.35 2.41 -0.93
C ILE A 113 17.19 1.19 -1.33
N GLU A 114 18.02 0.69 -0.44
CA GLU A 114 18.81 -0.52 -0.68
C GLU A 114 17.93 -1.74 -0.93
N VAL A 115 16.90 -1.93 -0.12
CA VAL A 115 15.93 -3.02 -0.31
C VAL A 115 15.18 -2.87 -1.64
N GLN A 116 14.82 -1.64 -2.01
CA GLN A 116 14.21 -1.39 -3.32
C GLN A 116 15.11 -1.84 -4.47
N LYS A 117 16.39 -1.52 -4.41
CA LYS A 117 17.38 -1.95 -5.42
C LYS A 117 17.57 -3.46 -5.43
N GLU A 118 17.67 -4.07 -4.25
CA GLU A 118 17.82 -5.51 -4.07
C GLU A 118 16.64 -6.30 -4.66
N THR A 119 15.43 -5.84 -4.42
CA THR A 119 14.21 -6.51 -4.90
C THR A 119 13.83 -6.18 -6.33
N GLY A 120 14.40 -5.14 -6.92
CA GLY A 120 14.02 -4.63 -8.24
C GLY A 120 12.62 -4.03 -8.30
N LYS A 121 11.97 -3.82 -7.16
CA LYS A 121 10.64 -3.24 -7.10
C LYS A 121 10.69 -1.72 -6.98
N LYS A 122 9.59 -1.05 -7.36
CA LYS A 122 9.48 0.40 -7.24
C LYS A 122 8.90 0.78 -5.89
N LYS A 123 9.47 1.81 -5.30
CA LYS A 123 8.96 2.45 -4.09
C LYS A 123 8.78 3.94 -4.36
N GLU A 124 7.61 4.45 -4.09
CA GLU A 124 7.32 5.87 -4.17
C GLU A 124 6.90 6.38 -2.79
N THR A 125 7.40 7.56 -2.45
CA THR A 125 6.90 8.27 -1.27
C THR A 125 5.74 9.14 -1.73
N ALA A 126 4.56 8.86 -1.20
CA ALA A 126 3.39 9.62 -1.57
C ALA A 126 3.51 11.08 -1.11
N LYS A 127 3.75 11.95 -2.04
CA LYS A 127 3.42 13.37 -1.88
C LYS A 127 1.94 13.48 -2.20
N THR A 128 1.13 13.85 -1.24
CA THR A 128 -0.33 14.05 -1.40
C THR A 128 -0.90 13.30 -2.60
N VAL A 129 -1.23 12.05 -2.42
CA VAL A 129 -1.61 11.19 -3.55
C VAL A 129 -2.99 11.58 -4.04
N ASN A 130 -3.02 12.46 -5.01
CA ASN A 130 -4.23 12.68 -5.77
C ASN A 130 -4.43 11.49 -6.75
N LYS A 131 -5.60 11.38 -7.31
CA LYS A 131 -5.96 10.36 -8.31
C LYS A 131 -4.92 10.25 -9.43
N ASN A 132 -4.37 11.38 -9.85
CA ASN A 132 -3.42 11.44 -10.97
C ASN A 132 -2.06 10.85 -10.63
N GLY A 133 -1.54 11.13 -9.42
CA GLY A 133 -0.25 10.58 -8.98
C GLY A 133 -0.25 9.06 -8.90
N LYS A 134 -1.33 8.46 -8.41
CA LYS A 134 -1.49 6.99 -8.41
C LYS A 134 -1.63 6.43 -9.82
N LYS A 135 -2.35 7.13 -10.69
CA LYS A 135 -2.51 6.71 -12.08
C LYS A 135 -1.17 6.67 -12.82
N GLU A 136 -0.30 7.67 -12.60
CA GLU A 136 1.03 7.68 -13.19
C GLU A 136 1.90 6.53 -12.66
N LEU A 137 1.92 6.33 -11.34
CA LEU A 137 2.66 5.22 -10.74
C LEU A 137 2.19 3.88 -11.29
N LEU A 138 0.89 3.67 -11.42
CA LEU A 138 0.32 2.43 -11.95
C LEU A 138 0.62 2.23 -13.43
N LYS A 139 0.63 3.29 -14.23
CA LYS A 139 1.03 3.21 -15.65
C LYS A 139 2.45 2.70 -15.81
N ASP A 140 3.36 3.12 -14.92
CA ASP A 140 4.76 2.68 -14.95
C ASP A 140 4.92 1.20 -14.54
N LEU A 141 3.89 0.61 -13.92
CA LEU A 141 3.87 -0.79 -13.51
C LEU A 141 3.25 -1.70 -14.59
N LEU A 142 2.53 -1.12 -15.50
CA LEU A 142 1.90 -1.82 -16.62
C LEU A 142 2.86 -1.96 -17.80
#